data_81f03416cb52aeaa1b3a4bc1a968e252
#
_entry.id   81f03416cb52aeaa1b3a4bc1a968e252
#
_cell.length_a   1.000
_cell.length_b   1.000
_cell.length_c   1.000
_cell.angle_alpha   90.00
_cell.angle_beta   90.00
_cell.angle_gamma   90.00
#
_symmetry.space_group_name_H-M   'P 1'
#
loop_
_entity.id
_entity.type
_entity.pdbx_description
1 polymer ?
#
loop_
_entity_poly.entity_id
_entity_poly.type
_entity_poly.pdbx_seq_one_letter_code
_entity_poly.pdbx_strand_id
1 'polypeptide(L)'
;MADINSGFHLHSGKVIDSRHGYDVIDCKECGFKHVMPMPTPEELEQVYREEYYTKDKPLFLSQSNEDAAWWERVFSDRFDTFEANLPQKSRRVFDVGAGPGFFLHHGLQRGWTTQGIEPSKQASEHAKELGVDVVTDFLSPTSVANFEPFDVVHACNVLEHIPNPIELLGCISELIKDEGLLCISVPNDYNPFQKTVRELDGLEPWWLAPPHHLNYFDVSSLTQLLNNSGFDVFLKESSFPIDMFLLMGDNYVGNDELGRACHKKRMKFEMSLIESGQNDLKRAWYQSMAEVGIGREICLYARKRSK
;
A
#
# COMPACT_ATOMS: atom_id res chain seq x y z
N MET A 1 -1.89 25.70 12.73
CA MET A 1 -1.17 24.40 12.70
C MET A 1 -1.55 23.69 13.98
N ALA A 2 -2.37 22.64 13.90
CA ALA A 2 -2.66 21.81 15.07
C ALA A 2 -1.38 21.03 15.38
N ASP A 3 -0.98 21.03 16.63
CA ASP A 3 0.20 20.33 17.11
C ASP A 3 -0.03 18.81 16.94
N ILE A 4 0.51 18.24 15.86
CA ILE A 4 0.36 16.81 15.51
C ILE A 4 0.93 15.93 16.63
N ASN A 5 1.92 16.42 17.38
CA ASN A 5 2.45 15.73 18.55
C ASN A 5 1.46 15.69 19.75
N SER A 6 0.49 16.59 19.84
CA SER A 6 -0.42 16.61 20.98
C SER A 6 -1.37 15.42 21.08
N GLY A 7 -1.64 14.73 19.93
CA GLY A 7 -2.46 13.52 19.90
C GLY A 7 -1.69 12.24 20.24
N PHE A 8 -0.42 12.17 19.90
CA PHE A 8 0.41 10.94 20.09
C PHE A 8 0.90 10.73 21.54
N HIS A 9 0.86 11.74 22.39
CA HIS A 9 1.21 11.58 23.81
C HIS A 9 0.26 10.66 24.59
N LEU A 10 -0.89 10.31 24.00
CA LEU A 10 -1.87 9.40 24.60
C LEU A 10 -1.72 7.96 24.14
N HIS A 11 -0.86 7.70 23.13
CA HIS A 11 -0.68 6.36 22.59
C HIS A 11 0.16 5.51 23.54
N SER A 12 -0.33 4.34 23.86
CA SER A 12 0.32 3.41 24.77
C SER A 12 0.25 1.99 24.24
N GLY A 13 1.31 1.23 24.49
CA GLY A 13 1.37 -0.16 24.05
C GLY A 13 2.64 -0.86 24.53
N LYS A 14 2.68 -2.16 24.32
CA LYS A 14 3.90 -2.93 24.57
C LYS A 14 4.88 -2.63 23.44
N VAL A 15 6.12 -2.27 23.79
CA VAL A 15 7.22 -2.25 22.84
C VAL A 15 7.50 -3.69 22.40
N ILE A 16 7.45 -3.93 21.08
CA ILE A 16 7.64 -5.26 20.49
C ILE A 16 8.97 -5.38 19.76
N ASP A 17 9.45 -4.27 19.20
CA ASP A 17 10.73 -4.15 18.51
C ASP A 17 11.27 -2.73 18.61
N SER A 18 12.58 -2.56 18.30
CA SER A 18 13.23 -1.25 18.22
C SER A 18 14.23 -1.24 17.07
N ARG A 19 14.31 -0.15 16.32
CA ARG A 19 15.26 0.03 15.22
C ARG A 19 15.55 1.51 14.97
N HIS A 20 16.83 1.86 14.76
CA HIS A 20 17.28 3.21 14.42
C HIS A 20 16.77 4.31 15.37
N GLY A 21 16.63 4.01 16.67
CA GLY A 21 16.14 4.96 17.67
C GLY A 21 14.62 5.08 17.77
N TYR A 22 13.87 4.28 17.01
CA TYR A 22 12.43 4.17 17.09
C TYR A 22 12.01 2.86 17.76
N ASP A 23 11.06 2.94 18.67
CA ASP A 23 10.36 1.78 19.22
C ASP A 23 9.12 1.49 18.38
N VAL A 24 8.82 0.21 18.12
CA VAL A 24 7.53 -0.19 17.56
C VAL A 24 6.65 -0.68 18.70
N ILE A 25 5.50 -0.06 18.87
CA ILE A 25 4.53 -0.43 19.90
C ILE A 25 3.31 -1.13 19.31
N ASP A 26 2.78 -2.11 20.04
CA ASP A 26 1.44 -2.67 19.80
C ASP A 26 0.42 -1.75 20.47
N CYS A 27 -0.08 -0.76 19.71
CA CYS A 27 -0.84 0.36 20.24
C CYS A 27 -2.28 -0.03 20.55
N LYS A 28 -2.70 0.19 21.80
CA LYS A 28 -4.06 -0.14 22.26
C LYS A 28 -5.11 0.84 21.72
N GLU A 29 -4.73 2.09 21.53
CA GLU A 29 -5.61 3.17 21.06
C GLU A 29 -5.86 3.05 19.56
N CYS A 30 -4.82 2.75 18.77
CA CYS A 30 -4.92 2.62 17.32
C CYS A 30 -5.49 1.26 16.87
N GLY A 31 -5.21 0.20 17.64
CA GLY A 31 -5.51 -1.18 17.23
C GLY A 31 -4.56 -1.74 16.15
N PHE A 32 -3.46 -1.05 15.88
CA PHE A 32 -2.37 -1.50 15.00
C PHE A 32 -1.01 -1.08 15.56
N LYS A 33 0.05 -1.63 15.00
CA LYS A 33 1.42 -1.35 15.44
C LYS A 33 1.95 -0.10 14.76
N HIS A 34 2.67 0.75 15.49
CA HIS A 34 3.32 1.93 14.92
C HIS A 34 4.59 2.33 15.68
N VAL A 35 5.38 3.20 15.06
CA VAL A 35 6.62 3.71 15.65
C VAL A 35 6.38 4.75 16.75
N MET A 36 7.31 4.83 17.69
CA MET A 36 7.43 5.91 18.68
C MET A 36 8.92 6.26 18.87
N PRO A 37 9.31 7.57 18.94
CA PRO A 37 8.46 8.73 18.68
C PRO A 37 8.03 8.80 17.23
N MET A 38 6.93 9.53 16.94
CA MET A 38 6.53 9.81 15.56
C MET A 38 7.47 10.87 14.98
N PRO A 39 8.01 10.67 13.74
CA PRO A 39 8.78 11.71 13.06
C PRO A 39 7.99 13.01 12.90
N THR A 40 8.69 14.14 12.83
CA THR A 40 8.05 15.44 12.63
C THR A 40 7.48 15.56 11.20
N PRO A 41 6.47 16.41 10.99
CA PRO A 41 5.94 16.67 9.65
C PRO A 41 6.99 17.17 8.67
N GLU A 42 7.93 18.00 9.15
CA GLU A 42 9.03 18.56 8.35
C GLU A 42 9.99 17.46 7.88
N GLU A 43 10.34 16.51 8.75
CA GLU A 43 11.18 15.35 8.39
C GLU A 43 10.50 14.49 7.33
N LEU A 44 9.21 14.23 7.48
CA LEU A 44 8.45 13.43 6.52
C LEU A 44 8.26 14.15 5.19
N GLU A 45 7.98 15.47 5.22
CA GLU A 45 7.83 16.27 4.01
C GLU A 45 9.11 16.25 3.18
N GLN A 46 10.28 16.43 3.81
CA GLN A 46 11.56 16.36 3.12
C GLN A 46 11.79 14.99 2.47
N VAL A 47 11.53 13.91 3.20
CA VAL A 47 11.70 12.54 2.68
C VAL A 47 10.85 12.33 1.43
N TYR A 48 9.55 12.61 1.46
CA TYR A 48 8.65 12.28 0.35
C TYR A 48 8.71 13.25 -0.83
N ARG A 49 9.02 14.54 -0.60
CA ARG A 49 9.17 15.49 -1.71
C ARG A 49 10.48 15.33 -2.46
N GLU A 50 11.59 15.04 -1.75
CA GLU A 50 12.94 15.18 -2.31
C GLU A 50 13.76 13.89 -2.31
N GLU A 51 13.63 13.04 -1.28
CA GLU A 51 14.59 11.97 -1.05
C GLU A 51 14.12 10.60 -1.53
N TYR A 52 12.84 10.29 -1.45
CA TYR A 52 12.31 8.95 -1.68
C TYR A 52 12.73 8.34 -3.03
N TYR A 53 12.52 9.07 -4.13
CA TYR A 53 12.88 8.57 -5.47
C TYR A 53 14.33 8.88 -5.88
N THR A 54 15.03 9.75 -5.16
CA THR A 54 16.40 10.13 -5.49
C THR A 54 17.45 9.38 -4.68
N LYS A 55 17.16 9.08 -3.41
CA LYS A 55 18.09 8.42 -2.48
C LYS A 55 17.63 7.03 -2.08
N ASP A 56 16.34 6.86 -1.69
CA ASP A 56 15.87 5.61 -1.11
C ASP A 56 15.46 4.59 -2.16
N LYS A 57 14.88 5.04 -3.26
CA LYS A 57 14.41 4.18 -4.38
C LYS A 57 14.93 4.66 -5.75
N PRO A 58 16.25 4.91 -5.93
CA PRO A 58 16.78 5.48 -7.17
C PRO A 58 16.59 4.59 -8.40
N LEU A 59 16.44 3.29 -8.20
CA LEU A 59 16.22 2.31 -9.28
C LEU A 59 14.73 2.00 -9.51
N PHE A 60 13.80 2.66 -8.80
CA PHE A 60 12.37 2.33 -8.86
C PHE A 60 11.82 2.37 -10.28
N LEU A 61 12.08 3.44 -11.03
CA LEU A 61 11.59 3.59 -12.41
C LEU A 61 12.17 2.53 -13.34
N SER A 62 13.48 2.25 -13.27
CA SER A 62 14.11 1.24 -14.14
C SER A 62 13.61 -0.16 -13.83
N GLN A 63 13.47 -0.52 -12.55
CA GLN A 63 12.96 -1.82 -12.12
C GLN A 63 11.48 -1.97 -12.48
N SER A 64 10.66 -0.93 -12.31
CA SER A 64 9.25 -0.95 -12.70
C SER A 64 9.09 -1.16 -14.21
N ASN A 65 9.93 -0.57 -15.03
CA ASN A 65 9.94 -0.79 -16.47
C ASN A 65 10.37 -2.21 -16.85
N GLU A 66 11.37 -2.78 -16.15
CA GLU A 66 11.75 -4.19 -16.35
C GLU A 66 10.62 -5.16 -16.03
N ASP A 67 9.80 -4.84 -15.04
CA ASP A 67 8.71 -5.67 -14.52
C ASP A 67 7.33 -5.26 -15.09
N ALA A 68 7.29 -4.37 -16.10
CA ALA A 68 6.06 -3.74 -16.61
C ALA A 68 4.97 -4.76 -16.96
N ALA A 69 5.30 -5.84 -17.67
CA ALA A 69 4.34 -6.86 -18.05
C ALA A 69 3.70 -7.57 -16.84
N TRP A 70 4.43 -7.72 -15.74
CA TRP A 70 3.90 -8.25 -14.49
C TRP A 70 3.02 -7.22 -13.78
N TRP A 71 3.45 -5.96 -13.71
CA TRP A 71 2.65 -4.88 -13.12
C TRP A 71 1.32 -4.67 -13.85
N GLU A 72 1.31 -4.76 -15.18
CA GLU A 72 0.08 -4.70 -15.96
C GLU A 72 -0.94 -5.75 -15.51
N ARG A 73 -0.50 -6.96 -15.13
CA ARG A 73 -1.39 -8.00 -14.61
C ARG A 73 -1.89 -7.68 -13.20
N VAL A 74 -1.02 -7.16 -12.34
CA VAL A 74 -1.42 -6.71 -11.01
C VAL A 74 -2.47 -5.60 -11.10
N PHE A 75 -2.27 -4.63 -11.98
CA PHE A 75 -3.24 -3.56 -12.20
C PHE A 75 -4.53 -4.08 -12.83
N SER A 76 -4.44 -4.99 -13.80
CA SER A 76 -5.63 -5.62 -14.41
C SER A 76 -6.51 -6.29 -13.37
N ASP A 77 -5.95 -7.09 -12.46
CA ASP A 77 -6.71 -7.74 -11.39
C ASP A 77 -7.47 -6.71 -10.51
N ARG A 78 -6.86 -5.55 -10.24
CA ARG A 78 -7.51 -4.46 -9.50
C ARG A 78 -8.68 -3.85 -10.27
N PHE A 79 -8.45 -3.49 -11.54
CA PHE A 79 -9.49 -2.92 -12.39
C PHE A 79 -10.62 -3.92 -12.67
N ASP A 80 -10.32 -5.21 -12.85
CA ASP A 80 -11.32 -6.27 -12.99
C ASP A 80 -12.21 -6.34 -11.73
N THR A 81 -11.61 -6.19 -10.55
CA THR A 81 -12.37 -6.13 -9.29
C THR A 81 -13.27 -4.89 -9.24
N PHE A 82 -12.78 -3.73 -9.64
CA PHE A 82 -13.59 -2.51 -9.68
C PHE A 82 -14.76 -2.65 -10.65
N GLU A 83 -14.49 -3.15 -11.86
CA GLU A 83 -15.48 -3.33 -12.92
C GLU A 83 -16.56 -4.35 -12.57
N ALA A 84 -16.20 -5.41 -11.83
CA ALA A 84 -17.14 -6.41 -11.34
C ALA A 84 -18.05 -5.90 -10.20
N ASN A 85 -17.63 -4.86 -9.47
CA ASN A 85 -18.33 -4.38 -8.27
C ASN A 85 -18.95 -2.97 -8.42
N LEU A 86 -18.87 -2.37 -9.60
CA LEU A 86 -19.42 -1.05 -9.90
C LEU A 86 -20.41 -1.11 -11.07
N PRO A 87 -21.37 -0.16 -11.16
CA PRO A 87 -22.19 0.01 -12.35
C PRO A 87 -21.32 0.26 -13.59
N GLN A 88 -21.75 -0.25 -14.75
CA GLN A 88 -20.98 -0.15 -16.01
C GLN A 88 -20.55 1.28 -16.43
N LYS A 89 -21.30 2.30 -15.98
CA LYS A 89 -21.01 3.71 -16.30
C LYS A 89 -20.02 4.37 -15.34
N SER A 90 -19.66 3.71 -14.25
CA SER A 90 -18.77 4.25 -13.22
C SER A 90 -17.32 3.92 -13.61
N ARG A 91 -16.56 4.93 -14.02
CA ARG A 91 -15.20 4.75 -14.57
C ARG A 91 -14.26 5.90 -14.20
N ARG A 92 -14.42 6.46 -12.99
CA ARG A 92 -13.51 7.49 -12.46
C ARG A 92 -12.72 6.92 -11.29
N VAL A 93 -11.39 6.95 -11.38
CA VAL A 93 -10.49 6.48 -10.32
C VAL A 93 -9.53 7.59 -9.90
N PHE A 94 -9.32 7.71 -8.60
CA PHE A 94 -8.32 8.58 -7.98
C PHE A 94 -7.25 7.73 -7.30
N ASP A 95 -5.99 8.09 -7.47
CA ASP A 95 -4.85 7.40 -6.83
C ASP A 95 -4.16 8.32 -5.84
N VAL A 96 -4.15 7.94 -4.57
CA VAL A 96 -3.44 8.63 -3.49
C VAL A 96 -2.02 8.08 -3.42
N GLY A 97 -1.02 8.95 -3.56
CA GLY A 97 0.37 8.52 -3.72
C GLY A 97 0.57 7.84 -5.08
N ALA A 98 0.18 8.54 -6.16
CA ALA A 98 0.16 7.98 -7.52
C ALA A 98 1.54 7.55 -8.04
N GLY A 99 2.62 7.97 -7.36
CA GLY A 99 3.98 7.69 -7.79
C GLY A 99 4.24 8.10 -9.23
N PRO A 100 4.97 7.30 -10.02
CA PRO A 100 5.22 7.58 -11.42
C PRO A 100 4.02 7.42 -12.37
N GLY A 101 2.84 7.10 -11.85
CA GLY A 101 1.59 7.12 -12.60
C GLY A 101 1.25 5.83 -13.37
N PHE A 102 1.98 4.75 -13.20
CA PHE A 102 1.76 3.51 -13.97
C PHE A 102 0.36 2.91 -13.78
N PHE A 103 -0.15 2.89 -12.55
CA PHE A 103 -1.50 2.40 -12.26
C PHE A 103 -2.57 3.24 -12.97
N LEU A 104 -2.47 4.55 -12.88
CA LEU A 104 -3.41 5.47 -13.53
C LEU A 104 -3.31 5.41 -15.06
N HIS A 105 -2.09 5.29 -15.61
CA HIS A 105 -1.88 5.11 -17.05
C HIS A 105 -2.55 3.82 -17.55
N HIS A 106 -2.42 2.71 -16.81
CA HIS A 106 -3.14 1.47 -17.12
C HIS A 106 -4.68 1.68 -17.12
N GLY A 107 -5.19 2.45 -16.17
CA GLY A 107 -6.61 2.84 -16.12
C GLY A 107 -7.06 3.62 -17.36
N LEU A 108 -6.25 4.60 -17.82
CA LEU A 108 -6.51 5.34 -19.07
C LEU A 108 -6.62 4.39 -20.27
N GLN A 109 -5.71 3.44 -20.39
CA GLN A 109 -5.73 2.44 -21.49
C GLN A 109 -6.98 1.56 -21.44
N ARG A 110 -7.58 1.36 -20.26
CA ARG A 110 -8.85 0.65 -20.06
C ARG A 110 -10.09 1.53 -20.24
N GLY A 111 -9.93 2.82 -20.58
CA GLY A 111 -11.03 3.75 -20.79
C GLY A 111 -11.59 4.38 -19.50
N TRP A 112 -10.82 4.38 -18.41
CA TRP A 112 -11.15 5.08 -17.17
C TRP A 112 -10.73 6.55 -17.25
N THR A 113 -11.46 7.42 -16.58
CA THR A 113 -10.99 8.77 -16.24
C THR A 113 -10.15 8.66 -14.99
N THR A 114 -8.88 9.02 -15.06
CA THR A 114 -7.90 8.86 -13.98
C THR A 114 -7.40 10.20 -13.50
N GLN A 115 -7.24 10.34 -12.20
CA GLN A 115 -6.60 11.47 -11.55
C GLN A 115 -5.85 10.99 -10.31
N GLY A 116 -4.83 11.70 -9.88
CA GLY A 116 -4.08 11.34 -8.67
C GLY A 116 -3.41 12.50 -7.99
N ILE A 117 -2.81 12.22 -6.85
CA ILE A 117 -2.00 13.13 -6.07
C ILE A 117 -0.70 12.43 -5.65
N GLU A 118 0.43 13.14 -5.80
CA GLU A 118 1.77 12.60 -5.52
C GLU A 118 2.68 13.72 -5.03
N PRO A 119 3.25 13.65 -3.82
CA PRO A 119 4.09 14.72 -3.28
C PRO A 119 5.45 14.84 -3.98
N SER A 120 6.00 13.76 -4.53
CA SER A 120 7.28 13.80 -5.25
C SER A 120 7.14 14.50 -6.59
N LYS A 121 7.92 15.56 -6.77
CA LYS A 121 7.97 16.29 -8.04
C LYS A 121 8.44 15.38 -9.18
N GLN A 122 9.51 14.59 -8.94
CA GLN A 122 10.06 13.70 -9.96
C GLN A 122 9.03 12.64 -10.42
N ALA A 123 8.32 12.03 -9.49
CA ALA A 123 7.32 11.00 -9.80
C ALA A 123 6.10 11.62 -10.50
N SER A 124 5.60 12.76 -10.02
CA SER A 124 4.45 13.44 -10.62
C SER A 124 4.76 13.98 -12.03
N GLU A 125 5.97 14.44 -12.32
CA GLU A 125 6.40 14.83 -13.66
C GLU A 125 6.39 13.63 -14.61
N HIS A 126 6.95 12.49 -14.20
CA HIS A 126 6.88 11.26 -15.00
C HIS A 126 5.43 10.81 -15.26
N ALA A 127 4.54 10.88 -14.26
CA ALA A 127 3.13 10.56 -14.45
C ALA A 127 2.48 11.47 -15.50
N LYS A 128 2.79 12.76 -15.49
CA LYS A 128 2.31 13.72 -16.51
C LYS A 128 2.85 13.41 -17.91
N GLU A 129 4.10 12.93 -18.02
CA GLU A 129 4.66 12.46 -19.29
C GLU A 129 3.91 11.25 -19.85
N LEU A 130 3.37 10.39 -18.97
CA LEU A 130 2.49 9.27 -19.35
C LEU A 130 1.05 9.71 -19.71
N GLY A 131 0.76 11.01 -19.66
CA GLY A 131 -0.58 11.56 -19.95
C GLY A 131 -1.57 11.45 -18.81
N VAL A 132 -1.10 11.23 -17.58
CA VAL A 132 -1.94 11.12 -16.38
C VAL A 132 -2.09 12.50 -15.72
N ASP A 133 -3.30 12.82 -15.26
CA ASP A 133 -3.57 14.02 -14.46
C ASP A 133 -3.18 13.78 -12.99
N VAL A 134 -2.04 14.35 -12.58
CA VAL A 134 -1.51 14.22 -11.21
C VAL A 134 -1.21 15.59 -10.63
N VAL A 135 -1.77 15.87 -9.45
CA VAL A 135 -1.46 17.05 -8.64
C VAL A 135 -0.23 16.76 -7.79
N THR A 136 0.75 17.68 -7.81
CA THR A 136 1.99 17.55 -7.03
C THR A 136 1.77 18.12 -5.63
N ASP A 137 1.19 17.31 -4.73
CA ASP A 137 0.94 17.70 -3.34
C ASP A 137 0.59 16.46 -2.48
N PHE A 138 0.37 16.68 -1.17
CA PHE A 138 -0.20 15.71 -0.24
C PHE A 138 -1.73 15.81 -0.23
N LEU A 139 -2.40 14.65 -0.09
CA LEU A 139 -3.83 14.65 0.23
C LEU A 139 -4.03 15.08 1.69
N SER A 140 -4.82 16.10 1.89
CA SER A 140 -5.08 16.74 3.19
C SER A 140 -6.51 17.26 3.26
N PRO A 141 -7.01 17.62 4.45
CA PRO A 141 -8.32 18.27 4.60
C PRO A 141 -8.50 19.57 3.79
N THR A 142 -7.40 20.23 3.44
CA THR A 142 -7.43 21.44 2.62
C THR A 142 -7.37 21.15 1.13
N SER A 143 -6.63 20.14 0.69
CA SER A 143 -6.49 19.80 -0.73
C SER A 143 -7.66 18.97 -1.27
N VAL A 144 -8.32 18.18 -0.42
CA VAL A 144 -9.43 17.30 -0.82
C VAL A 144 -10.59 18.06 -1.48
N ALA A 145 -10.87 19.28 -1.03
CA ALA A 145 -11.92 20.14 -1.57
C ALA A 145 -11.70 20.57 -3.03
N ASN A 146 -10.51 20.36 -3.57
CA ASN A 146 -10.19 20.69 -4.97
C ASN A 146 -10.60 19.59 -5.97
N PHE A 147 -11.11 18.47 -5.48
CA PHE A 147 -11.44 17.31 -6.30
C PHE A 147 -12.93 16.99 -6.27
N GLU A 148 -13.45 16.58 -7.41
CA GLU A 148 -14.79 16.01 -7.52
C GLU A 148 -14.77 14.52 -7.11
N PRO A 149 -15.83 13.99 -6.50
CA PRO A 149 -15.86 12.60 -6.05
C PRO A 149 -15.68 11.56 -7.17
N PHE A 150 -15.02 10.46 -6.84
CA PHE A 150 -14.65 9.36 -7.73
C PHE A 150 -15.47 8.10 -7.44
N ASP A 151 -15.54 7.20 -8.42
CA ASP A 151 -16.16 5.89 -8.25
C ASP A 151 -15.24 4.94 -7.49
N VAL A 152 -13.92 5.14 -7.63
CA VAL A 152 -12.88 4.39 -6.90
C VAL A 152 -11.83 5.35 -6.40
N VAL A 153 -11.37 5.15 -5.16
CA VAL A 153 -10.09 5.67 -4.67
C VAL A 153 -9.17 4.49 -4.38
N HIS A 154 -7.97 4.58 -4.90
CA HIS A 154 -6.89 3.62 -4.71
C HIS A 154 -5.78 4.27 -3.88
N ALA A 155 -5.16 3.52 -2.97
CA ALA A 155 -3.96 3.94 -2.25
C ALA A 155 -3.10 2.70 -1.98
N CYS A 156 -1.95 2.63 -2.64
CA CYS A 156 -1.04 1.50 -2.56
C CYS A 156 0.29 1.94 -1.95
N ASN A 157 0.67 1.30 -0.85
CA ASN A 157 1.87 1.64 -0.09
C ASN A 157 1.88 3.13 0.32
N VAL A 158 0.80 3.55 0.99
CA VAL A 158 0.62 4.92 1.48
C VAL A 158 0.36 4.93 2.98
N LEU A 159 -0.59 4.13 3.49
CA LEU A 159 -1.02 4.20 4.88
C LEU A 159 0.09 3.90 5.89
N GLU A 160 1.03 3.05 5.52
CA GLU A 160 2.21 2.72 6.35
C GLU A 160 3.13 3.92 6.56
N HIS A 161 3.05 4.93 5.68
CA HIS A 161 3.89 6.13 5.71
C HIS A 161 3.22 7.34 6.39
N ILE A 162 1.92 7.26 6.70
CA ILE A 162 1.13 8.41 7.15
C ILE A 162 1.06 8.44 8.68
N PRO A 163 1.45 9.56 9.33
CA PRO A 163 1.36 9.69 10.79
C PRO A 163 -0.06 9.50 11.33
N ASN A 164 -1.05 10.03 10.62
CA ASN A 164 -2.46 9.93 10.99
C ASN A 164 -3.29 9.27 9.88
N PRO A 165 -3.31 7.93 9.80
CA PRO A 165 -4.07 7.22 8.77
C PRO A 165 -5.59 7.41 8.89
N ILE A 166 -6.11 7.73 10.07
CA ILE A 166 -7.54 8.02 10.27
C ILE A 166 -7.95 9.32 9.57
N GLU A 167 -7.12 10.36 9.67
CA GLU A 167 -7.36 11.63 8.99
C GLU A 167 -7.32 11.46 7.46
N LEU A 168 -6.33 10.70 6.96
CA LEU A 168 -6.24 10.39 5.54
C LEU A 168 -7.48 9.62 5.05
N LEU A 169 -7.96 8.64 5.81
CA LEU A 169 -9.18 7.89 5.48
C LEU A 169 -10.42 8.79 5.50
N GLY A 170 -10.44 9.82 6.35
CA GLY A 170 -11.46 10.88 6.32
C GLY A 170 -11.46 11.63 4.98
N CYS A 171 -10.30 12.10 4.52
CA CYS A 171 -10.14 12.75 3.23
C CYS A 171 -10.52 11.81 2.07
N ILE A 172 -10.09 10.55 2.12
CA ILE A 172 -10.46 9.54 1.13
C ILE A 172 -11.99 9.34 1.09
N SER A 173 -12.64 9.33 2.25
CA SER A 173 -14.10 9.21 2.30
C SER A 173 -14.83 10.38 1.61
N GLU A 174 -14.27 11.57 1.66
CA GLU A 174 -14.82 12.73 0.93
C GLU A 174 -14.64 12.58 -0.60
N LEU A 175 -13.53 11.97 -1.03
CA LEU A 175 -13.26 11.73 -2.44
C LEU A 175 -14.07 10.59 -3.07
N ILE A 176 -14.66 9.70 -2.28
CA ILE A 176 -15.43 8.57 -2.78
C ILE A 176 -16.91 8.93 -2.82
N LYS A 177 -17.57 8.69 -3.98
CA LYS A 177 -19.02 8.75 -4.12
C LYS A 177 -19.71 7.77 -3.17
N ASP A 178 -20.98 8.00 -2.87
CA ASP A 178 -21.79 7.01 -2.15
C ASP A 178 -21.79 5.68 -2.92
N GLU A 179 -21.66 4.56 -2.23
CA GLU A 179 -21.48 3.21 -2.78
C GLU A 179 -20.22 3.02 -3.64
N GLY A 180 -19.33 4.00 -3.70
CA GLY A 180 -18.04 3.89 -4.36
C GLY A 180 -17.06 2.98 -3.61
N LEU A 181 -15.95 2.63 -4.25
CA LEU A 181 -15.00 1.66 -3.76
C LEU A 181 -13.70 2.31 -3.29
N LEU A 182 -13.17 1.73 -2.23
CA LEU A 182 -11.81 1.97 -1.75
C LEU A 182 -10.98 0.71 -1.98
N CYS A 183 -9.78 0.87 -2.54
CA CYS A 183 -8.77 -0.19 -2.63
C CYS A 183 -7.51 0.27 -1.91
N ILE A 184 -7.17 -0.40 -0.81
CA ILE A 184 -5.96 -0.14 -0.02
C ILE A 184 -5.02 -1.33 -0.13
N SER A 185 -3.75 -1.08 -0.45
CA SER A 185 -2.70 -2.08 -0.35
C SER A 185 -1.57 -1.57 0.54
N VAL A 186 -1.13 -2.39 1.49
CA VAL A 186 -0.01 -2.10 2.41
C VAL A 186 0.82 -3.36 2.64
N PRO A 187 2.08 -3.26 3.11
CA PRO A 187 2.84 -4.40 3.58
C PRO A 187 2.09 -5.17 4.69
N ASN A 188 2.20 -6.48 4.66
CA ASN A 188 1.69 -7.38 5.68
C ASN A 188 2.82 -7.76 6.64
N ASP A 189 3.10 -6.87 7.56
CA ASP A 189 4.24 -7.03 8.46
C ASP A 189 3.83 -7.73 9.77
N TYR A 190 4.80 -8.40 10.40
CA TYR A 190 4.56 -9.32 11.53
C TYR A 190 3.70 -10.53 11.16
N ASN A 191 3.70 -10.93 9.89
CA ASN A 191 2.95 -12.07 9.40
C ASN A 191 3.52 -13.41 9.95
N PRO A 192 2.75 -14.51 9.86
CA PRO A 192 3.19 -15.81 10.39
C PRO A 192 4.53 -16.30 9.84
N PHE A 193 4.87 -16.04 8.58
CA PHE A 193 6.15 -16.47 8.01
C PHE A 193 7.32 -15.65 8.55
N GLN A 194 7.17 -14.33 8.65
CA GLN A 194 8.17 -13.46 9.28
C GLN A 194 8.42 -13.88 10.73
N LYS A 195 7.36 -14.17 11.48
CA LYS A 195 7.48 -14.67 12.85
C LYS A 195 8.24 -16.00 12.89
N THR A 196 7.90 -16.95 12.00
CA THR A 196 8.55 -18.27 11.94
C THR A 196 10.05 -18.14 11.63
N VAL A 197 10.41 -17.37 10.60
CA VAL A 197 11.82 -17.13 10.24
C VAL A 197 12.58 -16.50 11.40
N ARG A 198 11.99 -15.51 12.06
CA ARG A 198 12.62 -14.88 13.23
C ARG A 198 12.86 -15.86 14.38
N GLU A 199 11.90 -16.73 14.68
CA GLU A 199 11.99 -17.71 15.74
C GLU A 199 13.00 -18.85 15.44
N LEU A 200 13.09 -19.29 14.19
CA LEU A 200 13.95 -20.40 13.79
C LEU A 200 15.38 -19.95 13.44
N ASP A 201 15.51 -18.89 12.68
CA ASP A 201 16.79 -18.45 12.10
C ASP A 201 17.40 -17.27 12.86
N GLY A 202 16.69 -16.70 13.84
CA GLY A 202 17.16 -15.59 14.65
C GLY A 202 17.37 -14.29 13.88
N LEU A 203 16.72 -14.14 12.72
CA LEU A 203 16.84 -12.92 11.93
C LEU A 203 16.20 -11.75 12.67
N GLU A 204 16.92 -10.62 12.69
CA GLU A 204 16.35 -9.35 13.12
C GLU A 204 15.17 -8.97 12.20
N PRO A 205 14.18 -8.17 12.69
CA PRO A 205 13.00 -7.83 11.91
C PRO A 205 13.36 -6.96 10.69
N TRP A 206 13.68 -7.63 9.57
CA TRP A 206 14.15 -7.00 8.33
C TRP A 206 13.08 -6.13 7.65
N TRP A 207 11.82 -6.34 7.97
CA TRP A 207 10.70 -5.54 7.45
C TRP A 207 10.57 -4.17 8.10
N LEU A 208 11.23 -3.93 9.24
CA LEU A 208 11.19 -2.62 9.89
C LEU A 208 12.01 -1.60 9.13
N ALA A 209 11.37 -0.51 8.75
CA ALA A 209 11.97 0.56 7.95
C ALA A 209 11.66 1.96 8.51
N PRO A 210 11.85 2.23 9.83
CA PRO A 210 11.70 3.59 10.33
C PRO A 210 12.86 4.48 9.81
N PRO A 211 12.64 5.77 9.52
CA PRO A 211 11.40 6.52 9.70
C PRO A 211 10.41 6.44 8.54
N HIS A 212 10.66 5.61 7.50
CA HIS A 212 9.81 5.55 6.32
C HIS A 212 8.48 4.85 6.60
N HIS A 213 8.52 3.65 7.20
CA HIS A 213 7.31 2.94 7.64
C HIS A 213 7.01 3.31 9.08
N LEU A 214 5.91 4.02 9.26
CA LEU A 214 5.41 4.47 10.56
C LEU A 214 4.43 3.47 11.16
N ASN A 215 3.59 2.87 10.30
CA ASN A 215 2.53 1.94 10.71
C ASN A 215 2.79 0.55 10.12
N TYR A 216 2.48 -0.46 10.90
CA TYR A 216 2.64 -1.86 10.53
C TYR A 216 1.29 -2.55 10.69
N PHE A 217 0.71 -2.93 9.55
CA PHE A 217 -0.61 -3.52 9.48
C PHE A 217 -0.53 -5.03 9.27
N ASP A 218 -1.56 -5.71 9.74
CA ASP A 218 -1.98 -7.05 9.33
C ASP A 218 -3.42 -6.99 8.81
N VAL A 219 -3.91 -8.10 8.25
CA VAL A 219 -5.27 -8.16 7.67
C VAL A 219 -6.34 -7.75 8.67
N SER A 220 -6.19 -8.13 9.95
CA SER A 220 -7.16 -7.86 11.00
C SER A 220 -7.19 -6.37 11.36
N SER A 221 -6.04 -5.80 11.67
CA SER A 221 -5.91 -4.41 12.10
C SER A 221 -6.28 -3.43 10.98
N LEU A 222 -5.90 -3.71 9.72
CA LEU A 222 -6.31 -2.89 8.59
C LEU A 222 -7.83 -3.00 8.33
N THR A 223 -8.40 -4.22 8.41
CA THR A 223 -9.85 -4.41 8.29
C THR A 223 -10.61 -3.61 9.35
N GLN A 224 -10.14 -3.67 10.59
CA GLN A 224 -10.76 -2.92 11.70
C GLN A 224 -10.65 -1.41 11.48
N LEU A 225 -9.48 -0.92 11.06
CA LEU A 225 -9.27 0.50 10.77
C LEU A 225 -10.24 0.99 9.69
N LEU A 226 -10.37 0.27 8.56
CA LEU A 226 -11.30 0.63 7.48
C LEU A 226 -12.75 0.61 7.95
N ASN A 227 -13.16 -0.43 8.68
CA ASN A 227 -14.51 -0.53 9.21
C ASN A 227 -14.84 0.62 10.17
N ASN A 228 -13.91 1.00 11.04
CA ASN A 228 -14.08 2.12 11.97
C ASN A 228 -14.11 3.47 11.24
N SER A 229 -13.50 3.56 10.06
CA SER A 229 -13.46 4.76 9.21
C SER A 229 -14.63 4.88 8.23
N GLY A 230 -15.67 4.04 8.36
CA GLY A 230 -16.89 4.15 7.54
C GLY A 230 -16.86 3.37 6.23
N PHE A 231 -16.01 2.35 6.13
CA PHE A 231 -15.93 1.47 4.97
C PHE A 231 -16.29 0.03 5.35
N ASP A 232 -16.98 -0.69 4.47
CA ASP A 232 -17.27 -2.11 4.63
C ASP A 232 -16.35 -2.94 3.73
N VAL A 233 -15.41 -3.65 4.34
CA VAL A 233 -14.47 -4.52 3.62
C VAL A 233 -15.23 -5.74 3.09
N PHE A 234 -15.26 -5.93 1.77
CA PHE A 234 -15.97 -7.03 1.11
C PHE A 234 -15.03 -8.06 0.44
N LEU A 235 -13.77 -7.67 0.16
CA LEU A 235 -12.80 -8.57 -0.44
C LEU A 235 -11.40 -8.32 0.16
N LYS A 236 -10.71 -9.40 0.46
CA LYS A 236 -9.33 -9.39 0.96
C LYS A 236 -8.49 -10.27 0.08
N GLU A 237 -7.40 -9.73 -0.42
CA GLU A 237 -6.38 -10.47 -1.17
C GLU A 237 -5.02 -10.21 -0.56
N SER A 238 -4.13 -11.17 -0.62
CA SER A 238 -2.71 -10.95 -0.34
C SER A 238 -1.90 -10.99 -1.64
N SER A 239 -0.62 -10.68 -1.55
CA SER A 239 0.30 -10.95 -2.65
C SER A 239 1.17 -12.16 -2.34
N PHE A 240 1.97 -12.61 -3.32
CA PHE A 240 2.89 -13.73 -3.16
C PHE A 240 3.71 -13.60 -1.86
N PRO A 241 3.73 -14.64 -1.01
CA PRO A 241 4.42 -14.60 0.28
C PRO A 241 5.94 -14.77 0.09
N ILE A 242 6.63 -13.69 -0.23
CA ILE A 242 8.07 -13.74 -0.57
C ILE A 242 8.92 -14.32 0.56
N ASP A 243 8.46 -14.21 1.81
CA ASP A 243 9.12 -14.79 2.98
C ASP A 243 9.18 -16.33 2.93
N MET A 244 8.40 -16.99 2.04
CA MET A 244 8.57 -18.41 1.73
C MET A 244 9.98 -18.76 1.25
N PHE A 245 10.62 -17.86 0.51
CA PHE A 245 11.99 -18.10 0.04
C PHE A 245 12.97 -18.22 1.20
N LEU A 246 12.81 -17.42 2.27
CA LEU A 246 13.60 -17.56 3.50
C LEU A 246 13.40 -18.95 4.12
N LEU A 247 12.15 -19.38 4.27
CA LEU A 247 11.81 -20.71 4.82
C LEU A 247 12.28 -21.88 3.92
N MET A 248 12.54 -21.64 2.64
CA MET A 248 13.11 -22.59 1.71
C MET A 248 14.65 -22.52 1.61
N GLY A 249 15.29 -21.64 2.39
CA GLY A 249 16.74 -21.49 2.47
C GLY A 249 17.34 -20.40 1.58
N ASP A 250 16.55 -19.69 0.78
CA ASP A 250 17.01 -18.54 -0.01
C ASP A 250 17.02 -17.27 0.88
N ASN A 251 18.05 -17.09 1.70
CA ASN A 251 18.14 -15.90 2.58
C ASN A 251 18.53 -14.64 1.77
N TYR A 252 17.52 -13.90 1.33
CA TYR A 252 17.67 -12.66 0.56
C TYR A 252 17.86 -11.41 1.44
N VAL A 253 17.76 -11.52 2.77
CA VAL A 253 17.88 -10.36 3.66
C VAL A 253 19.29 -9.80 3.59
N GLY A 254 19.41 -8.53 3.18
CA GLY A 254 20.72 -7.88 2.96
C GLY A 254 21.47 -8.36 1.72
N ASN A 255 20.81 -9.09 0.81
CA ASN A 255 21.37 -9.55 -0.46
C ASN A 255 20.42 -9.18 -1.63
N ASP A 256 20.67 -8.01 -2.23
CA ASP A 256 19.82 -7.45 -3.29
C ASP A 256 19.76 -8.32 -4.55
N GLU A 257 20.87 -8.98 -4.90
CA GLU A 257 20.94 -9.87 -6.07
C GLU A 257 20.02 -11.08 -5.86
N LEU A 258 20.11 -11.73 -4.70
CA LEU A 258 19.25 -12.86 -4.37
C LEU A 258 17.79 -12.40 -4.20
N GLY A 259 17.56 -11.23 -3.63
CA GLY A 259 16.22 -10.62 -3.53
C GLY A 259 15.59 -10.45 -4.91
N ARG A 260 16.36 -9.91 -5.88
CA ARG A 260 15.91 -9.77 -7.26
C ARG A 260 15.66 -11.12 -7.94
N ALA A 261 16.50 -12.12 -7.66
CA ALA A 261 16.31 -13.48 -8.17
C ALA A 261 15.02 -14.12 -7.61
N CYS A 262 14.75 -13.98 -6.31
CA CYS A 262 13.50 -14.42 -5.68
C CYS A 262 12.28 -13.71 -6.28
N HIS A 263 12.36 -12.40 -6.51
CA HIS A 263 11.30 -11.66 -7.18
C HIS A 263 11.03 -12.16 -8.61
N LYS A 264 12.08 -12.45 -9.39
CA LYS A 264 11.90 -13.05 -10.72
C LYS A 264 11.25 -14.45 -10.68
N LYS A 265 11.57 -15.27 -9.66
CA LYS A 265 10.88 -16.57 -9.45
C LYS A 265 9.39 -16.36 -9.14
N ARG A 266 9.07 -15.37 -8.29
CA ARG A 266 7.68 -14.95 -7.99
C ARG A 266 6.94 -14.55 -9.27
N MET A 267 7.49 -13.61 -10.05
CA MET A 267 6.86 -13.15 -11.29
C MET A 267 6.64 -14.31 -12.26
N LYS A 268 7.64 -15.19 -12.44
CA LYS A 268 7.50 -16.36 -13.29
C LYS A 268 6.35 -17.26 -12.83
N PHE A 269 6.22 -17.52 -11.53
CA PHE A 269 5.13 -18.33 -10.99
C PHE A 269 3.77 -17.70 -11.28
N GLU A 270 3.58 -16.42 -10.98
CA GLU A 270 2.32 -15.70 -11.21
C GLU A 270 1.98 -15.65 -12.71
N MET A 271 2.94 -15.28 -13.56
CA MET A 271 2.73 -15.22 -15.01
C MET A 271 2.42 -16.58 -15.61
N SER A 272 3.03 -17.66 -15.12
CA SER A 272 2.72 -19.03 -15.60
C SER A 272 1.27 -19.42 -15.33
N LEU A 273 0.71 -19.03 -14.17
CA LEU A 273 -0.71 -19.25 -13.86
C LEU A 273 -1.62 -18.41 -14.78
N ILE A 274 -1.27 -17.16 -15.02
CA ILE A 274 -2.04 -16.26 -15.87
C ILE A 274 -2.03 -16.75 -17.32
N GLU A 275 -0.86 -17.04 -17.87
CA GLU A 275 -0.67 -17.50 -19.26
C GLU A 275 -1.34 -18.85 -19.53
N SER A 276 -1.43 -19.71 -18.52
CA SER A 276 -2.17 -20.99 -18.61
C SER A 276 -3.68 -20.85 -18.40
N GLY A 277 -4.21 -19.64 -18.24
CA GLY A 277 -5.63 -19.38 -18.00
C GLY A 277 -6.08 -19.66 -16.56
N GLN A 278 -5.15 -19.73 -15.61
CA GLN A 278 -5.43 -20.02 -14.19
C GLN A 278 -5.40 -18.77 -13.31
N ASN A 279 -5.76 -17.60 -13.86
CA ASN A 279 -5.78 -16.37 -13.08
C ASN A 279 -6.77 -16.43 -11.89
N ASP A 280 -7.93 -17.05 -12.09
CA ASP A 280 -8.93 -17.22 -11.02
C ASP A 280 -8.38 -18.11 -9.89
N LEU A 281 -7.61 -19.17 -10.23
CA LEU A 281 -6.94 -19.98 -9.22
C LEU A 281 -5.90 -19.17 -8.43
N LYS A 282 -5.10 -18.35 -9.10
CA LYS A 282 -4.13 -17.44 -8.47
C LYS A 282 -4.84 -16.52 -7.48
N ARG A 283 -5.92 -15.88 -7.90
CA ARG A 283 -6.69 -14.96 -7.05
C ARG A 283 -7.35 -15.67 -5.87
N ALA A 284 -7.98 -16.83 -6.09
CA ALA A 284 -8.55 -17.63 -5.01
C ALA A 284 -7.50 -18.07 -3.99
N TRP A 285 -6.30 -18.42 -4.45
CA TRP A 285 -5.18 -18.73 -3.56
C TRP A 285 -4.76 -17.51 -2.73
N TYR A 286 -4.65 -16.32 -3.33
CA TYR A 286 -4.31 -15.09 -2.63
C TYR A 286 -5.38 -14.66 -1.61
N GLN A 287 -6.65 -14.87 -1.92
CA GLN A 287 -7.75 -14.67 -0.97
C GLN A 287 -7.63 -15.63 0.22
N SER A 288 -7.38 -16.92 -0.04
CA SER A 288 -7.18 -17.92 1.02
C SER A 288 -5.96 -17.60 1.91
N MET A 289 -4.89 -17.07 1.33
CA MET A 289 -3.71 -16.64 2.10
C MET A 289 -4.02 -15.42 2.98
N ALA A 290 -4.79 -14.46 2.48
CA ALA A 290 -5.23 -13.32 3.27
C ALA A 290 -6.05 -13.75 4.50
N GLU A 291 -6.91 -14.76 4.37
CA GLU A 291 -7.70 -15.29 5.51
C GLU A 291 -6.83 -15.91 6.62
N VAL A 292 -5.66 -16.43 6.28
CA VAL A 292 -4.70 -16.97 7.28
C VAL A 292 -3.56 -15.99 7.59
N GLY A 293 -3.64 -14.76 7.12
CA GLY A 293 -2.70 -13.67 7.41
C GLY A 293 -1.34 -13.80 6.72
N ILE A 294 -1.24 -14.58 5.64
CA ILE A 294 -0.01 -14.82 4.88
C ILE A 294 0.03 -13.98 3.62
N GLY A 295 1.22 -13.57 3.19
CA GLY A 295 1.48 -12.78 1.98
C GLY A 295 2.41 -11.62 2.28
N ARG A 296 3.05 -11.07 1.26
CA ARG A 296 3.97 -9.92 1.44
C ARG A 296 3.20 -8.62 1.63
N GLU A 297 2.11 -8.47 0.92
CA GLU A 297 1.21 -7.33 1.01
C GLU A 297 -0.22 -7.83 1.22
N ILE A 298 -1.04 -7.00 1.80
CA ILE A 298 -2.49 -7.18 1.88
C ILE A 298 -3.15 -6.09 1.03
N CYS A 299 -4.14 -6.50 0.24
CA CYS A 299 -4.95 -5.61 -0.58
C CYS A 299 -6.41 -5.78 -0.18
N LEU A 300 -7.00 -4.74 0.40
CA LEU A 300 -8.38 -4.74 0.86
C LEU A 300 -9.24 -3.89 -0.06
N TYR A 301 -10.37 -4.43 -0.46
CA TYR A 301 -11.41 -3.73 -1.21
C TYR A 301 -12.58 -3.48 -0.28
N ALA A 302 -13.00 -2.24 -0.19
CA ALA A 302 -14.06 -1.83 0.71
C ALA A 302 -15.07 -0.92 0.00
N ARG A 303 -16.30 -0.92 0.47
CA ARG A 303 -17.37 -0.03 -0.01
C ARG A 303 -17.58 1.08 1.02
N LYS A 304 -17.68 2.31 0.55
CA LYS A 304 -18.07 3.43 1.42
C LYS A 304 -19.50 3.22 1.91
N ARG A 305 -19.72 3.33 3.22
CA ARG A 305 -21.05 3.31 3.80
C ARG A 305 -21.82 4.56 3.38
N SER A 306 -23.06 4.37 2.96
CA SER A 306 -23.99 5.50 2.78
C SER A 306 -24.27 6.13 4.16
N LYS A 307 -24.32 7.47 4.19
CA LYS A 307 -24.67 8.21 5.41
C LYS A 307 -26.17 8.09 5.74
#